data_7d42c09f95473263afc081bd0ed3f025
#
_entry.id   7d42c09f95473263afc081bd0ed3f025
#
_cell.length_a   1.000
_cell.length_b   1.000
_cell.length_c   1.000
_cell.angle_alpha   90.00
_cell.angle_beta   90.00
_cell.angle_gamma   90.00
#
_symmetry.space_group_name_H-M   'P 1'
#
loop_
_entity.id
_entity.type
_entity.pdbx_description
1 polymer ?
#
loop_
_entity_poly.entity_id
_entity_poly.type
_entity_poly.pdbx_seq_one_letter_code
_entity_poly.pdbx_strand_id
1 'polypeptide(L)'
;MKFRTEGLIIREQQTGEDDRLVTLLTRDHGVIRAFVRGAKRIKSRSQSATGLFAYGSYSIYRGRDAYSVDEAQPKEIFFDLRNDIEALALAQYFCELAGELAPVEDDADEFLRLILNALHMLMNKKRPQAQLK
;
A
#
# COMPACT_ATOMS: atom_id res chain seq x y z
N MET A 1 17.62 -4.25 -12.41
CA MET A 1 16.41 -4.64 -13.13
C MET A 1 15.23 -3.84 -12.62
N LYS A 2 14.41 -3.35 -13.53
CA LYS A 2 13.27 -2.50 -13.19
C LYS A 2 11.99 -3.14 -13.71
N PHE A 3 10.93 -3.08 -12.92
CA PHE A 3 9.62 -3.57 -13.35
C PHE A 3 8.52 -2.66 -12.81
N ARG A 4 7.34 -2.76 -13.42
CA ARG A 4 6.19 -1.97 -13.02
C ARG A 4 5.08 -2.91 -12.57
N THR A 5 4.43 -2.56 -11.46
CA THR A 5 3.36 -3.38 -10.92
C THR A 5 2.35 -2.53 -10.18
N GLU A 6 1.12 -3.01 -10.11
CA GLU A 6 0.12 -2.43 -9.21
C GLU A 6 0.27 -3.05 -7.84
N GLY A 7 0.00 -2.27 -6.82
CA GLY A 7 0.12 -2.77 -5.47
C GLY A 7 -0.52 -1.86 -4.44
N LEU A 8 -0.61 -2.39 -3.25
CA LEU A 8 -1.16 -1.70 -2.08
C LEU A 8 -0.06 -1.61 -1.02
N ILE A 9 0.12 -0.42 -0.46
CA ILE A 9 1.05 -0.25 0.64
C ILE A 9 0.37 -0.78 1.90
N ILE A 10 0.90 -1.88 2.44
CA ILE A 10 0.30 -2.54 3.61
C ILE A 10 1.08 -2.27 4.89
N ARG A 11 2.27 -1.69 4.78
CA ARG A 11 3.05 -1.29 5.95
C ARG A 11 4.01 -0.18 5.56
N GLU A 12 4.22 0.75 6.47
CA GLU A 12 5.09 1.88 6.26
C GLU A 12 5.96 2.05 7.50
N GLN A 13 7.27 2.25 7.32
CA GLN A 13 8.21 2.35 8.42
C GLN A 13 9.27 3.40 8.09
N GLN A 14 9.49 4.34 9.00
CA GLN A 14 10.55 5.33 8.82
C GLN A 14 11.90 4.69 9.07
N THR A 15 12.86 4.90 8.18
CA THR A 15 14.18 4.30 8.29
C THR A 15 15.31 5.31 8.37
N GLY A 16 15.02 6.59 8.26
CA GLY A 16 15.99 7.67 8.35
C GLY A 16 15.24 8.97 8.36
N GLU A 17 15.95 10.09 8.18
CA GLU A 17 15.28 11.39 8.18
C GLU A 17 14.31 11.54 7.00
N ASP A 18 14.76 11.14 5.81
CA ASP A 18 13.99 11.34 4.59
C ASP A 18 13.57 10.03 3.93
N ASP A 19 13.96 8.90 4.50
CA ASP A 19 13.72 7.60 3.88
C ASP A 19 12.69 6.82 4.66
N ARG A 20 12.01 5.92 3.96
CA ARG A 20 11.15 4.96 4.62
C ARG A 20 11.18 3.64 3.88
N LEU A 21 10.80 2.60 4.59
CA LEU A 21 10.66 1.26 4.04
C LEU A 21 9.18 0.96 3.98
N VAL A 22 8.71 0.58 2.80
CA VAL A 22 7.30 0.21 2.63
C VAL A 22 7.20 -1.25 2.27
N THR A 23 6.13 -1.88 2.72
CA THR A 23 5.78 -3.23 2.30
C THR A 23 4.62 -3.11 1.35
N LEU A 24 4.79 -3.66 0.15
CA LEU A 24 3.77 -3.63 -0.89
C LEU A 24 3.22 -5.03 -1.12
N LEU A 25 1.92 -5.12 -1.16
CA LEU A 25 1.24 -6.29 -1.70
C LEU A 25 1.02 -6.02 -3.18
N THR A 26 1.85 -6.63 -4.03
CA THR A 26 1.81 -6.37 -5.47
C THR A 26 1.01 -7.45 -6.19
N ARG A 27 0.50 -7.08 -7.38
CA ARG A 27 -0.28 -8.01 -8.19
C ARG A 27 0.55 -9.19 -8.68
N ASP A 28 1.71 -8.91 -9.26
CA ASP A 28 2.47 -9.91 -10.00
C ASP A 28 3.66 -10.47 -9.25
N HIS A 29 4.09 -9.81 -8.19
CA HIS A 29 5.31 -10.17 -7.47
C HIS A 29 5.08 -10.44 -6.00
N GLY A 30 3.82 -10.52 -5.56
CA GLY A 30 3.51 -10.82 -4.17
C GLY A 30 3.93 -9.71 -3.23
N VAL A 31 4.27 -10.10 -2.02
CA VAL A 31 4.69 -9.16 -0.98
C VAL A 31 6.16 -8.83 -1.18
N ILE A 32 6.47 -7.55 -1.35
CA ILE A 32 7.84 -7.07 -1.44
C ILE A 32 8.05 -5.91 -0.49
N ARG A 33 9.29 -5.74 -0.05
CA ARG A 33 9.69 -4.60 0.78
C ARG A 33 10.61 -3.73 -0.04
N ALA A 34 10.31 -2.43 -0.10
CA ALA A 34 11.05 -1.52 -0.95
C ALA A 34 11.33 -0.21 -0.21
N PHE A 35 12.51 0.34 -0.46
CA PHE A 35 12.88 1.62 0.10
C PHE A 35 12.29 2.75 -0.74
N VAL A 36 11.80 3.78 -0.06
CA VAL A 36 11.40 5.04 -0.67
C VAL A 36 12.40 6.07 -0.18
N ARG A 37 13.39 6.38 -1.00
CA ARG A 37 14.47 7.26 -0.61
C ARG A 37 14.09 8.71 -0.86
N GLY A 38 14.46 9.59 0.07
CA GLY A 38 14.16 11.00 -0.03
C GLY A 38 12.66 11.27 -0.03
N ALA A 39 11.89 10.50 0.75
CA ALA A 39 10.43 10.57 0.75
C ALA A 39 9.89 11.97 1.01
N LYS A 40 10.58 12.75 1.84
CA LYS A 40 10.15 14.12 2.14
C LYS A 40 10.42 15.09 1.01
N ARG A 41 11.28 14.71 0.05
CA ARG A 41 11.63 15.54 -1.10
C ARG A 41 10.85 15.20 -2.35
N ILE A 42 10.10 14.11 -2.32
CA ILE A 42 9.25 13.70 -3.44
C ILE A 42 8.04 14.65 -3.50
N LYS A 43 7.58 14.93 -4.70
CA LYS A 43 6.38 15.73 -4.89
C LYS A 43 5.23 15.10 -4.10
N SER A 44 4.37 15.93 -3.54
CA SER A 44 3.30 15.48 -2.63
C SER A 44 2.47 14.33 -3.20
N ARG A 45 2.26 14.31 -4.51
CA ARG A 45 1.50 13.25 -5.16
C ARG A 45 2.19 11.89 -5.02
N SER A 46 3.49 11.84 -5.29
CA SER A 46 4.28 10.60 -5.15
C SER A 46 4.43 10.19 -3.70
N GLN A 47 4.52 11.18 -2.82
CA GLN A 47 4.61 10.92 -1.39
C GLN A 47 3.34 10.26 -0.87
N SER A 48 2.17 10.73 -1.32
CA SER A 48 0.89 10.14 -0.96
C SER A 48 0.77 8.71 -1.46
N ALA A 49 1.29 8.44 -2.65
CA ALA A 49 1.21 7.12 -3.27
C ALA A 49 2.07 6.09 -2.56
N THR A 50 2.99 6.50 -1.68
CA THR A 50 3.86 5.59 -0.94
C THR A 50 3.52 5.50 0.55
N GLY A 51 2.40 6.08 0.95
CA GLY A 51 1.93 5.99 2.33
C GLY A 51 1.04 4.77 2.57
N LEU A 52 0.84 4.46 3.84
CA LEU A 52 0.00 3.33 4.23
C LEU A 52 -1.41 3.46 3.63
N PHE A 53 -1.93 2.35 3.12
CA PHE A 53 -3.24 2.23 2.47
C PHE A 53 -3.32 2.91 1.10
N ALA A 54 -2.19 3.29 0.51
CA ALA A 54 -2.18 3.79 -0.86
C ALA A 54 -2.15 2.61 -1.83
N TYR A 55 -3.06 2.61 -2.78
CA TYR A 55 -3.08 1.67 -3.90
C TYR A 55 -2.69 2.42 -5.16
N GLY A 56 -1.76 1.88 -5.90
CA GLY A 56 -1.30 2.57 -7.09
C GLY A 56 -0.48 1.72 -8.02
N SER A 57 0.16 2.40 -8.95
CA SER A 57 1.10 1.79 -9.88
C SER A 57 2.50 2.23 -9.50
N TYR A 58 3.40 1.26 -9.39
CA TYR A 58 4.75 1.49 -8.89
C TYR A 58 5.78 0.98 -9.87
N SER A 59 6.80 1.79 -10.11
CA SER A 59 7.98 1.37 -10.82
C SER A 59 9.02 1.00 -9.77
N ILE A 60 9.43 -0.25 -9.77
CA ILE A 60 10.30 -0.84 -8.75
C ILE A 60 11.63 -1.19 -9.37
N TYR A 61 12.70 -0.75 -8.73
CA TYR A 61 14.05 -1.14 -9.10
C TYR A 61 14.52 -2.26 -8.19
N ARG A 62 14.93 -3.37 -8.78
CA ARG A 62 15.52 -4.47 -8.03
C ARG A 62 17.03 -4.29 -8.02
N GLY A 63 17.53 -3.82 -6.89
CA GLY A 63 18.94 -3.66 -6.68
C GLY A 63 19.58 -4.96 -6.21
N ARG A 64 20.84 -4.86 -5.87
CA ARG A 64 21.62 -6.00 -5.42
C ARG A 64 21.09 -6.61 -4.14
N ASP A 65 20.76 -5.78 -3.17
CA ASP A 65 20.36 -6.22 -1.84
C ASP A 65 18.94 -5.85 -1.47
N ALA A 66 18.28 -5.01 -2.26
CA ALA A 66 16.97 -4.48 -1.89
C ALA A 66 16.23 -3.92 -3.09
N TYR A 67 14.92 -3.85 -2.93
CA TYR A 67 14.06 -3.14 -3.88
C TYR A 67 14.00 -1.67 -3.52
N SER A 68 13.78 -0.83 -4.51
CA SER A 68 13.54 0.60 -4.32
C SER A 68 12.37 1.04 -5.17
N VAL A 69 11.56 1.96 -4.66
CA VAL A 69 10.50 2.57 -5.44
C VAL A 69 11.12 3.70 -6.25
N ASP A 70 11.06 3.58 -7.56
CA ASP A 70 11.57 4.59 -8.49
C ASP A 70 10.52 5.65 -8.79
N GLU A 71 9.31 5.20 -9.12
CA GLU A 71 8.18 6.07 -9.37
C GLU A 71 6.93 5.48 -8.76
N ALA A 72 6.00 6.34 -8.38
CA ALA A 72 4.73 5.92 -7.80
C ALA A 72 3.61 6.83 -8.30
N GLN A 73 2.51 6.23 -8.74
CA GLN A 73 1.31 6.96 -9.17
C GLN A 73 0.13 6.42 -8.41
N PRO A 74 -0.56 7.25 -7.62
CA PRO A 74 -1.71 6.78 -6.85
C PRO A 74 -2.89 6.50 -7.77
N LYS A 75 -3.60 5.43 -7.46
CA LYS A 75 -4.91 5.14 -8.08
C LYS A 75 -6.02 5.39 -7.09
N GLU A 76 -5.80 4.99 -5.84
CA GLU A 76 -6.75 5.21 -4.78
C GLU A 76 -6.01 5.25 -3.45
N ILE A 77 -6.38 6.21 -2.59
CA ILE A 77 -5.80 6.31 -1.26
C ILE A 77 -6.94 6.26 -0.26
N PHE A 78 -6.89 5.28 0.62
CA PHE A 78 -7.98 5.02 1.57
C PHE A 78 -7.83 5.89 2.82
N PHE A 79 -7.81 7.21 2.64
CA PHE A 79 -7.61 8.16 3.73
C PHE A 79 -8.71 8.14 4.77
N ASP A 80 -9.96 7.94 4.32
CA ASP A 80 -11.10 8.01 5.23
C ASP A 80 -11.08 6.95 6.31
N LEU A 81 -10.32 5.88 6.10
CA LEU A 81 -10.14 4.86 7.12
C LEU A 81 -9.53 5.42 8.39
N ARG A 82 -8.73 6.47 8.27
CA ARG A 82 -8.05 7.08 9.41
C ARG A 82 -8.98 7.87 10.33
N ASN A 83 -10.18 8.18 9.85
CA ASN A 83 -11.16 8.94 10.61
C ASN A 83 -12.06 8.07 11.48
N ASP A 84 -11.89 6.76 11.41
CA ASP A 84 -12.71 5.80 12.16
C ASP A 84 -11.77 4.79 12.80
N ILE A 85 -11.71 4.80 14.12
CA ILE A 85 -10.77 3.95 14.86
C ILE A 85 -11.00 2.48 14.59
N GLU A 86 -12.27 2.05 14.54
CA GLU A 86 -12.59 0.64 14.28
C GLU A 86 -12.19 0.24 12.86
N ALA A 87 -12.54 1.06 11.87
CA ALA A 87 -12.18 0.77 10.48
C ALA A 87 -10.67 0.75 10.30
N LEU A 88 -9.96 1.70 10.93
CA LEU A 88 -8.51 1.74 10.86
C LEU A 88 -7.89 0.48 11.46
N ALA A 89 -8.37 0.05 12.62
CA ALA A 89 -7.85 -1.14 13.28
C ALA A 89 -8.07 -2.38 12.43
N LEU A 90 -9.24 -2.52 11.82
CA LEU A 90 -9.54 -3.64 10.93
C LEU A 90 -8.68 -3.61 9.67
N ALA A 91 -8.51 -2.42 9.09
CA ALA A 91 -7.68 -2.26 7.89
C ALA A 91 -6.23 -2.66 8.20
N GLN A 92 -5.70 -2.23 9.32
CA GLN A 92 -4.35 -2.61 9.75
C GLN A 92 -4.24 -4.11 9.97
N TYR A 93 -5.24 -4.72 10.57
CA TYR A 93 -5.27 -6.16 10.80
C TYR A 93 -5.25 -6.92 9.46
N PHE A 94 -6.09 -6.51 8.52
CA PHE A 94 -6.10 -7.15 7.19
C PHE A 94 -4.75 -7.00 6.49
N CYS A 95 -4.13 -5.84 6.62
CA CYS A 95 -2.82 -5.62 6.01
C CYS A 95 -1.73 -6.48 6.66
N GLU A 96 -1.79 -6.65 7.97
CA GLU A 96 -0.86 -7.55 8.66
C GLU A 96 -1.02 -8.99 8.21
N LEU A 97 -2.28 -9.45 8.11
CA LEU A 97 -2.55 -10.79 7.62
C LEU A 97 -2.04 -10.97 6.19
N ALA A 98 -2.26 -9.97 5.34
CA ALA A 98 -1.78 -10.03 3.97
C ALA A 98 -0.26 -10.14 3.91
N GLY A 99 0.44 -9.41 4.77
CA GLY A 99 1.90 -9.47 4.83
C GLY A 99 2.43 -10.84 5.24
N GLU A 100 1.66 -11.59 6.02
CA GLU A 100 2.06 -12.92 6.47
C GLU A 100 1.62 -14.04 5.54
N LEU A 101 0.45 -13.90 4.93
CA LEU A 101 -0.20 -14.99 4.20
C LEU A 101 -0.07 -14.91 2.69
N ALA A 102 0.13 -13.71 2.14
CA ALA A 102 0.21 -13.56 0.71
C ALA A 102 1.53 -14.14 0.17
N PRO A 103 1.53 -14.59 -1.10
CA PRO A 103 2.76 -15.10 -1.71
C PRO A 103 3.88 -14.07 -1.72
N VAL A 104 5.10 -14.57 -1.66
CA VAL A 104 6.31 -13.74 -1.77
C VAL A 104 6.95 -14.05 -3.11
N GLU A 105 7.23 -13.01 -3.89
CA GLU A 105 7.87 -13.11 -5.21
C GLU A 105 7.08 -13.99 -6.20
N ASP A 106 5.76 -14.02 -6.05
CA ASP A 106 4.89 -14.78 -6.92
C ASP A 106 3.57 -14.02 -7.12
N ASP A 107 2.76 -14.44 -8.08
CA ASP A 107 1.49 -13.82 -8.41
C ASP A 107 0.58 -13.79 -7.17
N ALA A 108 0.10 -12.61 -6.84
CA ALA A 108 -0.81 -12.41 -5.72
C ALA A 108 -2.03 -11.58 -6.11
N ASP A 109 -2.44 -11.64 -7.39
CA ASP A 109 -3.57 -10.85 -7.88
C ASP A 109 -4.85 -11.09 -7.08
N GLU A 110 -5.18 -12.34 -6.82
CA GLU A 110 -6.39 -12.67 -6.06
C GLU A 110 -6.32 -12.12 -4.63
N PHE A 111 -5.15 -12.25 -4.02
CA PHE A 111 -4.96 -11.77 -2.65
C PHE A 111 -5.08 -10.25 -2.59
N LEU A 112 -4.47 -9.57 -3.56
CA LEU A 112 -4.55 -8.11 -3.65
C LEU A 112 -6.00 -7.66 -3.81
N ARG A 113 -6.76 -8.32 -4.69
CA ARG A 113 -8.18 -7.98 -4.89
C ARG A 113 -8.99 -8.20 -3.63
N LEU A 114 -8.71 -9.28 -2.91
CA LEU A 114 -9.40 -9.58 -1.66
C LEU A 114 -9.20 -8.46 -0.63
N ILE A 115 -7.96 -8.02 -0.48
CA ILE A 115 -7.65 -6.96 0.49
C ILE A 115 -8.26 -5.62 0.05
N LEU A 116 -8.16 -5.29 -1.24
CA LEU A 116 -8.78 -4.06 -1.76
C LEU A 116 -10.27 -4.06 -1.53
N ASN A 117 -10.94 -5.18 -1.77
CA ASN A 117 -12.38 -5.29 -1.53
C ASN A 117 -12.70 -5.12 -0.04
N ALA A 118 -11.89 -5.68 0.83
CA ALA A 118 -12.08 -5.52 2.27
C ALA A 118 -11.97 -4.05 2.69
N LEU A 119 -10.98 -3.34 2.16
CA LEU A 119 -10.83 -1.92 2.45
C LEU A 119 -12.00 -1.09 1.92
N HIS A 120 -12.47 -1.40 0.71
CA HIS A 120 -13.65 -0.74 0.15
C HIS A 120 -14.88 -0.97 1.02
N MET A 121 -15.06 -2.18 1.51
CA MET A 121 -16.18 -2.49 2.40
C MET A 121 -16.12 -1.69 3.69
N LEU A 122 -14.94 -1.52 4.26
CA LEU A 122 -14.77 -0.72 5.45
C LEU A 122 -15.12 0.74 5.21
N MET A 123 -14.73 1.28 4.07
CA MET A 123 -15.06 2.65 3.71
C MET A 123 -16.56 2.82 3.47
N ASN A 124 -17.19 1.87 2.81
CA ASN A 124 -18.61 1.92 2.51
C ASN A 124 -19.47 1.78 3.77
N LYS A 125 -19.00 1.05 4.75
CA LYS A 125 -19.69 0.90 6.03
C LYS A 125 -19.87 2.23 6.74
N LYS A 126 -18.96 3.15 6.50
CA LYS A 126 -19.01 4.49 7.08
C LYS A 126 -20.00 5.41 6.35
N ARG A 127 -20.19 5.20 5.05
CA ARG A 127 -21.03 6.03 4.20
C ARG A 127 -22.54 5.80 4.35
N PRO A 128 -23.02 4.56 4.55
CA PRO A 128 -24.46 4.30 4.56
C PRO A 128 -25.25 5.14 5.56
N GLN A 129 -24.66 5.47 6.69
CA GLN A 129 -25.36 6.27 7.70
C GLN A 129 -25.65 7.67 7.23
N ALA A 130 -24.73 8.26 6.47
CA ALA A 130 -24.93 9.58 5.90
C ALA A 130 -25.93 9.54 4.75
N GLN A 131 -26.00 8.44 4.02
CA GLN A 131 -26.89 8.28 2.87
C GLN A 131 -28.33 7.94 3.25
N LEU A 132 -28.51 7.36 4.43
CA LEU A 132 -29.83 6.98 4.91
C LEU A 132 -30.67 8.17 5.36
N LYS A 133 -30.10 9.32 5.34
CA LYS A 133 -30.83 10.55 5.59
C LYS A 133 -31.45 11.05 4.32
#